data_b220af11412972d80e49d34c66feec5e
#
_entry.id   b220af11412972d80e49d34c66feec5e
#
_cell.length_a   1.000
_cell.length_b   1.000
_cell.length_c   1.000
_cell.angle_alpha   90.00
_cell.angle_beta   90.00
_cell.angle_gamma   90.00
#
_symmetry.space_group_name_H-M   'P 1'
#
loop_
_entity.id
_entity.type
_entity.pdbx_description
1 polymer ?
#
loop_
_entity_poly.entity_id
_entity_poly.type
_entity_poly.pdbx_seq_one_letter_code
_entity_poly.pdbx_strand_id
1 'polypeptide(L)'
;MLCVHAQSPVKDTLLPAPTNIKKPLVRPNWVSLHLGSGYQDNAGNWAQRYAGTALFDLGAEYQHKEKWLIGFNYMPYTGNTVSTDSLYGGIVGPSQNLFDINGNPAIIRTYLRGFNACLVGGRMWALRESSLSNPRTWTMSIVVGAGRIEHYTKFQFDKGRLPQLENDFTQGYDGYRKGFCFSQQFRLQYMNPEALSFYVGLGTNQGITKATRDWDFGTFRASKVTQFDLGLNFTGGLIIPIVIRQSGVIKDAEYF
;
A
#
# COMPACT_ATOMS: atom_id res chain seq x y z
N MET A 1 81.78 2.11 -54.64
CA MET A 1 81.38 3.02 -53.50
C MET A 1 79.91 2.88 -53.34
N LEU A 2 79.45 2.02 -52.42
CA LEU A 2 78.01 1.72 -52.17
C LEU A 2 77.57 2.50 -50.94
N CYS A 3 76.70 3.46 -51.14
CA CYS A 3 76.00 4.15 -50.01
C CYS A 3 74.83 3.30 -49.54
N VAL A 4 74.97 2.79 -48.33
CA VAL A 4 73.85 2.15 -47.63
C VAL A 4 73.06 3.23 -46.89
N HIS A 5 71.82 3.44 -47.31
CA HIS A 5 70.87 4.29 -46.56
C HIS A 5 70.32 3.49 -45.41
N ALA A 6 70.61 3.92 -44.18
CA ALA A 6 69.97 3.40 -42.97
C ALA A 6 68.57 4.04 -42.81
N GLN A 7 67.60 3.22 -42.93
CA GLN A 7 66.21 3.63 -42.56
C GLN A 7 66.12 3.66 -41.05
N SER A 8 65.66 4.82 -40.51
CA SER A 8 65.32 4.99 -39.09
C SER A 8 64.09 4.21 -38.75
N PRO A 9 64.02 3.52 -37.62
CA PRO A 9 62.83 2.80 -37.22
C PRO A 9 61.70 3.81 -36.87
N VAL A 10 60.58 3.65 -37.55
CA VAL A 10 59.34 4.36 -37.22
C VAL A 10 58.90 3.97 -35.78
N LYS A 11 58.94 4.93 -34.87
CA LYS A 11 58.40 4.75 -33.54
C LYS A 11 56.83 4.58 -33.68
N ASP A 12 56.39 3.35 -33.53
CA ASP A 12 54.95 3.08 -33.33
C ASP A 12 54.48 3.85 -32.09
N THR A 13 53.86 4.97 -32.34
CA THR A 13 53.14 5.70 -31.32
C THR A 13 51.91 4.88 -30.98
N LEU A 14 52.02 4.02 -29.96
CA LEU A 14 50.88 3.31 -29.37
C LEU A 14 49.84 4.35 -28.97
N LEU A 15 48.76 4.45 -29.74
CA LEU A 15 47.59 5.21 -29.36
C LEU A 15 47.14 4.70 -28.00
N PRO A 16 46.93 5.58 -27.03
CA PRO A 16 46.45 5.16 -25.72
C PRO A 16 45.14 4.38 -25.89
N ALA A 17 45.11 3.18 -25.31
CA ALA A 17 43.94 2.32 -25.33
C ALA A 17 42.71 3.15 -24.93
N PRO A 18 41.58 3.01 -25.63
CA PRO A 18 40.39 3.79 -25.34
C PRO A 18 40.02 3.58 -23.86
N THR A 19 40.19 4.61 -23.08
CA THR A 19 39.72 4.63 -21.70
C THR A 19 38.24 4.35 -21.75
N ASN A 20 37.84 3.21 -21.22
CA ASN A 20 36.43 2.81 -21.09
C ASN A 20 35.73 3.81 -20.13
N ILE A 21 35.36 4.95 -20.66
CA ILE A 21 34.55 5.93 -19.95
C ILE A 21 33.21 5.26 -19.77
N LYS A 22 32.99 4.64 -18.60
CA LYS A 22 31.68 4.15 -18.19
C LYS A 22 30.74 5.35 -18.20
N LYS A 23 29.97 5.48 -19.28
CA LYS A 23 28.91 6.51 -19.35
C LYS A 23 28.07 6.35 -18.09
N PRO A 24 27.84 7.41 -17.32
CA PRO A 24 27.01 7.31 -16.14
C PRO A 24 25.64 6.81 -16.56
N LEU A 25 25.18 5.76 -15.91
CA LEU A 25 23.88 5.16 -16.18
C LEU A 25 22.78 6.16 -15.82
N VAL A 26 22.14 6.71 -16.83
CA VAL A 26 20.99 7.61 -16.61
C VAL A 26 19.82 6.71 -16.20
N ARG A 27 19.51 6.71 -14.92
CA ARG A 27 18.37 5.98 -14.38
C ARG A 27 17.09 6.66 -14.83
N PRO A 28 16.16 5.93 -15.46
CA PRO A 28 14.91 6.51 -15.94
C PRO A 28 14.01 6.90 -14.76
N ASN A 29 13.10 7.83 -15.03
CA ASN A 29 11.97 8.05 -14.16
C ASN A 29 10.88 7.01 -14.49
N TRP A 30 10.12 6.61 -13.49
CA TRP A 30 9.08 5.61 -13.63
C TRP A 30 7.76 6.12 -13.07
N VAL A 31 6.66 5.71 -13.69
CA VAL A 31 5.37 5.60 -13.02
C VAL A 31 5.16 4.12 -12.72
N SER A 32 4.85 3.79 -11.50
CA SER A 32 4.56 2.42 -11.10
C SER A 32 3.14 2.31 -10.58
N LEU A 33 2.43 1.28 -11.05
CA LEU A 33 1.14 0.87 -10.50
C LEU A 33 1.36 -0.32 -9.58
N HIS A 34 0.80 -0.26 -8.39
CA HIS A 34 0.91 -1.30 -7.38
C HIS A 34 -0.42 -2.02 -7.24
N LEU A 35 -0.37 -3.33 -7.21
CA LEU A 35 -1.50 -4.21 -6.95
C LEU A 35 -1.05 -5.30 -5.99
N GLY A 36 -1.50 -5.25 -4.77
CA GLY A 36 -1.12 -6.18 -3.73
C GLY A 36 -2.24 -6.55 -2.80
N SER A 37 -1.91 -7.45 -1.90
CA SER A 37 -2.76 -7.87 -0.79
C SER A 37 -1.91 -8.07 0.45
N GLY A 38 -2.57 -8.17 1.58
CA GLY A 38 -1.85 -8.36 2.83
C GLY A 38 -2.77 -8.63 4.00
N TYR A 39 -2.16 -8.63 5.14
CA TYR A 39 -2.81 -8.81 6.43
C TYR A 39 -2.42 -7.66 7.35
N GLN A 40 -3.39 -7.20 8.13
CA GLN A 40 -3.18 -6.19 9.16
C GLN A 40 -3.63 -6.76 10.50
N ASP A 41 -2.76 -6.71 11.47
CA ASP A 41 -3.09 -6.94 12.87
C ASP A 41 -3.52 -5.64 13.52
N ASN A 42 -4.71 -5.63 14.09
CA ASN A 42 -5.29 -4.44 14.69
C ASN A 42 -4.86 -4.30 16.15
N ALA A 43 -4.56 -3.09 16.57
CA ALA A 43 -4.12 -2.76 17.92
C ALA A 43 -4.91 -1.54 18.47
N GLY A 44 -4.72 -1.26 19.75
CA GLY A 44 -5.41 -0.14 20.40
C GLY A 44 -6.92 -0.31 20.45
N ASN A 45 -7.65 0.76 20.18
CA ASN A 45 -9.11 0.75 20.20
C ASN A 45 -9.71 -0.14 19.10
N TRP A 46 -8.99 -0.31 18.02
CA TRP A 46 -9.42 -1.14 16.91
C TRP A 46 -9.49 -2.63 17.29
N ALA A 47 -8.49 -3.12 18.03
CA ALA A 47 -8.42 -4.52 18.49
C ALA A 47 -9.55 -4.89 19.46
N GLN A 48 -10.16 -3.91 20.14
CA GLN A 48 -11.29 -4.15 21.04
C GLN A 48 -12.54 -4.58 20.28
N ARG A 49 -12.67 -4.19 19.02
CA ARG A 49 -13.87 -4.44 18.21
C ARG A 49 -13.63 -5.40 17.05
N TYR A 50 -12.42 -5.39 16.48
CA TYR A 50 -12.12 -6.10 15.24
C TYR A 50 -10.86 -6.97 15.39
N ALA A 51 -10.95 -8.18 14.87
CA ALA A 51 -9.81 -9.07 14.71
C ALA A 51 -8.88 -8.58 13.59
N GLY A 52 -7.86 -9.38 13.30
CA GLY A 52 -7.00 -9.13 12.15
C GLY A 52 -7.77 -9.01 10.84
N THR A 53 -7.21 -8.26 9.92
CA THR A 53 -7.88 -7.73 8.74
C THR A 53 -7.12 -8.11 7.48
N ALA A 54 -7.82 -8.68 6.50
CA ALA A 54 -7.29 -8.78 5.14
C ALA A 54 -7.37 -7.40 4.46
N LEU A 55 -6.31 -7.00 3.77
CA LEU A 55 -6.27 -5.73 3.04
C LEU A 55 -5.82 -5.94 1.60
N PHE A 56 -6.22 -5.03 0.73
CA PHE A 56 -5.68 -4.86 -0.60
C PHE A 56 -4.83 -3.60 -0.63
N ASP A 57 -3.75 -3.61 -1.40
CA ASP A 57 -2.82 -2.49 -1.54
C ASP A 57 -2.82 -2.06 -3.01
N LEU A 58 -3.47 -0.94 -3.28
CA LEU A 58 -3.61 -0.36 -4.62
C LEU A 58 -2.92 1.00 -4.62
N GLY A 59 -2.01 1.23 -5.55
CA GLY A 59 -1.30 2.49 -5.59
C GLY A 59 -0.78 2.88 -6.96
N ALA A 60 -0.50 4.16 -7.09
CA ALA A 60 0.19 4.75 -8.23
C ALA A 60 1.28 5.69 -7.72
N GLU A 61 2.51 5.47 -8.12
CA GLU A 61 3.66 6.22 -7.64
C GLU A 61 4.55 6.68 -8.79
N TYR A 62 4.97 7.93 -8.74
CA TYR A 62 6.04 8.45 -9.56
C TYR A 62 7.37 8.30 -8.81
N GLN A 63 8.33 7.64 -9.44
CA GLN A 63 9.65 7.37 -8.90
C GLN A 63 10.71 8.17 -9.67
N HIS A 64 11.42 9.04 -8.95
CA HIS A 64 12.45 9.89 -9.54
C HIS A 64 13.84 9.28 -9.34
N LYS A 65 14.45 8.82 -10.45
CA LYS A 65 15.83 8.32 -10.49
C LYS A 65 16.17 7.34 -9.35
N GLU A 66 15.21 6.47 -9.00
CA GLU A 66 15.35 5.49 -7.90
C GLU A 66 15.78 6.12 -6.54
N LYS A 67 15.42 7.37 -6.29
CA LYS A 67 15.75 8.07 -5.04
C LYS A 67 14.54 8.49 -4.26
N TRP A 68 13.58 9.12 -4.93
CA TRP A 68 12.37 9.67 -4.33
C TRP A 68 11.14 9.11 -5.01
N LEU A 69 10.12 8.92 -4.24
CA LEU A 69 8.80 8.57 -4.75
C LEU A 69 7.75 9.51 -4.17
N ILE A 70 6.72 9.76 -4.97
CA ILE A 70 5.49 10.44 -4.56
C ILE A 70 4.33 9.76 -5.27
N GLY A 71 3.19 9.63 -4.59
CA GLY A 71 2.06 8.94 -5.19
C GLY A 71 0.81 8.96 -4.34
N PHE A 72 -0.08 8.06 -4.69
CA PHE A 72 -1.33 7.82 -4.00
C PHE A 72 -1.45 6.33 -3.70
N ASN A 73 -1.92 6.01 -2.50
CA ASN A 73 -2.19 4.65 -2.06
C ASN A 73 -3.61 4.55 -1.52
N TYR A 74 -4.32 3.49 -1.94
CA TYR A 74 -5.65 3.15 -1.50
C TYR A 74 -5.68 1.72 -0.99
N MET A 75 -5.97 1.54 0.28
CA MET A 75 -5.98 0.25 0.96
C MET A 75 -7.39 -0.06 1.51
N PRO A 76 -8.28 -0.68 0.73
CA PRO A 76 -9.51 -1.25 1.25
C PRO A 76 -9.20 -2.49 2.09
N TYR A 77 -9.97 -2.68 3.15
CA TYR A 77 -9.78 -3.81 4.05
C TYR A 77 -11.09 -4.41 4.54
N THR A 78 -10.99 -5.67 4.95
CA THR A 78 -12.09 -6.43 5.52
C THR A 78 -11.59 -7.38 6.60
N GLY A 79 -12.35 -7.54 7.66
CA GLY A 79 -12.01 -8.43 8.78
C GLY A 79 -13.23 -8.85 9.56
N ASN A 80 -13.04 -9.75 10.50
CA ASN A 80 -14.12 -10.19 11.39
C ASN A 80 -14.19 -9.28 12.62
N THR A 81 -15.35 -9.23 13.27
CA THR A 81 -15.50 -8.65 14.61
C THR A 81 -15.00 -9.63 15.67
N VAL A 82 -14.43 -9.10 16.74
CA VAL A 82 -13.94 -9.91 17.87
C VAL A 82 -15.09 -10.29 18.81
N SER A 83 -15.98 -9.33 19.09
CA SER A 83 -17.13 -9.51 19.98
C SER A 83 -18.38 -8.95 19.34
N THR A 84 -19.45 -9.72 19.40
CA THR A 84 -20.78 -9.32 18.94
C THR A 84 -21.64 -8.75 20.06
N ASP A 85 -21.32 -9.03 21.32
CA ASP A 85 -22.15 -8.69 22.47
C ASP A 85 -22.41 -7.19 22.62
N SER A 86 -21.39 -6.38 22.33
CA SER A 86 -21.50 -4.92 22.34
C SER A 86 -22.16 -4.33 21.10
N LEU A 87 -22.34 -5.12 20.02
CA LEU A 87 -22.95 -4.64 18.79
C LEU A 87 -24.49 -4.67 18.83
N TYR A 88 -25.04 -5.54 19.66
CA TYR A 88 -26.46 -5.83 19.67
C TYR A 88 -27.18 -5.49 20.99
N GLY A 89 -26.53 -4.77 21.90
CA GLY A 89 -26.99 -4.55 23.25
C GLY A 89 -28.45 -4.07 23.40
N GLY A 90 -28.97 -3.39 22.35
CA GLY A 90 -30.34 -2.91 22.33
C GLY A 90 -31.39 -3.86 21.72
N ILE A 91 -30.93 -4.94 21.09
CA ILE A 91 -31.83 -5.85 20.36
C ILE A 91 -31.69 -7.32 20.76
N VAL A 92 -30.72 -7.61 21.64
CA VAL A 92 -30.53 -8.95 22.20
C VAL A 92 -31.48 -9.16 23.36
N GLY A 93 -32.28 -10.22 23.29
CA GLY A 93 -33.17 -10.61 24.38
C GLY A 93 -32.42 -11.19 25.58
N PRO A 94 -33.15 -11.51 26.71
CA PRO A 94 -32.54 -12.09 27.92
C PRO A 94 -31.79 -13.41 27.69
N SER A 95 -32.14 -14.14 26.62
CA SER A 95 -31.48 -15.38 26.21
C SER A 95 -30.19 -15.17 25.38
N GLN A 96 -29.75 -13.93 25.19
CA GLN A 96 -28.64 -13.54 24.32
C GLN A 96 -28.79 -13.98 22.84
N ASN A 97 -29.99 -14.30 22.43
CA ASN A 97 -30.30 -14.64 21.04
C ASN A 97 -30.96 -13.48 20.32
N LEU A 98 -30.65 -13.36 19.03
CA LEU A 98 -31.36 -12.46 18.13
C LEU A 98 -32.55 -13.21 17.50
N PHE A 99 -33.69 -12.58 17.48
CA PHE A 99 -34.90 -13.14 16.89
C PHE A 99 -35.35 -12.29 15.70
N ASP A 100 -35.75 -12.95 14.64
CA ASP A 100 -36.37 -12.30 13.49
C ASP A 100 -37.78 -11.79 13.78
N ILE A 101 -38.38 -11.10 12.82
CA ILE A 101 -39.74 -10.57 12.92
C ILE A 101 -40.81 -11.64 13.15
N ASN A 102 -40.53 -12.91 12.90
CA ASN A 102 -41.39 -14.06 13.06
C ASN A 102 -41.12 -14.81 14.37
N GLY A 103 -40.22 -14.32 15.21
CA GLY A 103 -39.80 -14.97 16.45
C GLY A 103 -38.84 -16.15 16.27
N ASN A 104 -38.26 -16.35 15.09
CA ASN A 104 -37.28 -17.38 14.86
C ASN A 104 -35.85 -16.85 15.15
N PRO A 105 -34.94 -17.72 15.61
CA PRO A 105 -33.55 -17.34 15.80
C PRO A 105 -32.93 -16.82 14.49
N ALA A 106 -32.34 -15.63 14.53
CA ALA A 106 -31.61 -15.01 13.43
C ALA A 106 -30.11 -15.27 13.56
N ILE A 107 -29.45 -15.49 12.43
CA ILE A 107 -28.01 -15.66 12.34
C ILE A 107 -27.45 -14.51 11.52
N ILE A 108 -26.62 -13.70 12.18
CA ILE A 108 -26.00 -12.51 11.57
C ILE A 108 -24.50 -12.63 11.70
N ARG A 109 -23.79 -12.42 10.60
CA ARG A 109 -22.35 -12.26 10.59
C ARG A 109 -22.01 -10.79 10.51
N THR A 110 -20.96 -10.41 11.21
CA THR A 110 -20.47 -9.04 11.23
C THR A 110 -19.05 -8.96 10.74
N TYR A 111 -18.79 -7.96 9.90
CA TYR A 111 -17.49 -7.76 9.28
C TYR A 111 -17.04 -6.32 9.45
N LEU A 112 -15.77 -6.11 9.73
CA LEU A 112 -15.13 -4.84 9.50
C LEU A 112 -15.07 -4.56 8.00
N ARG A 113 -15.44 -3.37 7.60
CA ARG A 113 -15.23 -2.80 6.27
C ARG A 113 -14.64 -1.41 6.40
N GLY A 114 -13.76 -1.07 5.49
CA GLY A 114 -13.19 0.25 5.47
C GLY A 114 -12.10 0.41 4.43
N PHE A 115 -11.46 1.56 4.46
CA PHE A 115 -10.33 1.87 3.59
C PHE A 115 -9.44 2.95 4.22
N ASN A 116 -8.18 2.96 3.79
CA ASN A 116 -7.24 4.05 3.94
C ASN A 116 -6.94 4.62 2.55
N ALA A 117 -6.98 5.94 2.41
CA ALA A 117 -6.63 6.64 1.18
C ALA A 117 -5.61 7.72 1.52
N CYS A 118 -4.36 7.54 1.08
CA CYS A 118 -3.24 8.39 1.47
C CYS A 118 -2.48 8.93 0.25
N LEU A 119 -2.11 10.20 0.31
CA LEU A 119 -0.99 10.70 -0.47
C LEU A 119 0.29 10.21 0.20
N VAL A 120 1.19 9.65 -0.59
CA VAL A 120 2.42 9.03 -0.09
C VAL A 120 3.64 9.71 -0.69
N GLY A 121 4.70 9.74 0.11
CA GLY A 121 6.02 10.16 -0.31
C GLY A 121 7.08 9.32 0.36
N GLY A 122 8.23 9.19 -0.27
CA GLY A 122 9.24 8.34 0.32
C GLY A 122 10.60 8.46 -0.32
N ARG A 123 11.54 7.73 0.25
CA ARG A 123 12.89 7.61 -0.26
C ARG A 123 13.21 6.16 -0.57
N MET A 124 13.96 5.98 -1.65
CA MET A 124 14.39 4.69 -2.16
C MET A 124 15.89 4.58 -2.18
N TRP A 125 16.40 3.38 -1.97
CA TRP A 125 17.81 3.02 -2.06
C TRP A 125 17.94 1.76 -2.90
N ALA A 126 18.75 1.83 -3.95
CA ALA A 126 19.12 0.63 -4.70
C ALA A 126 20.10 -0.20 -3.87
N LEU A 127 19.78 -1.45 -3.62
CA LEU A 127 20.67 -2.40 -2.92
C LEU A 127 21.74 -2.95 -3.87
N ARG A 128 21.44 -2.94 -5.17
CA ARG A 128 22.38 -3.33 -6.22
C ARG A 128 22.24 -2.32 -7.36
N GLU A 129 23.35 -1.83 -7.85
CA GLU A 129 23.35 -0.97 -9.04
C GLU A 129 22.91 -1.76 -10.27
N SER A 130 21.90 -1.25 -10.96
CA SER A 130 21.53 -1.76 -12.28
C SER A 130 22.62 -1.39 -13.30
N SER A 131 22.89 -2.28 -14.25
CA SER A 131 23.78 -1.99 -15.38
C SER A 131 22.98 -2.01 -16.68
N LEU A 132 23.53 -1.42 -17.75
CA LEU A 132 22.89 -1.49 -19.08
C LEU A 132 22.65 -2.92 -19.56
N SER A 133 23.54 -3.86 -19.16
CA SER A 133 23.41 -5.28 -19.47
C SER A 133 22.47 -6.03 -18.52
N ASN A 134 22.14 -5.45 -17.35
CA ASN A 134 21.20 -6.05 -16.40
C ASN A 134 20.40 -4.94 -15.70
N PRO A 135 19.25 -4.57 -16.27
CA PRO A 135 18.42 -3.49 -15.74
C PRO A 135 17.66 -3.87 -14.46
N ARG A 136 17.76 -5.12 -14.03
CA ARG A 136 17.10 -5.63 -12.82
C ARG A 136 17.78 -5.11 -11.58
N THR A 137 16.99 -4.63 -10.62
CA THR A 137 17.52 -4.11 -9.36
C THR A 137 16.62 -4.46 -8.16
N TRP A 138 17.26 -4.66 -7.02
CA TRP A 138 16.60 -4.68 -5.75
C TRP A 138 16.66 -3.28 -5.15
N THR A 139 15.52 -2.79 -4.72
CA THR A 139 15.42 -1.50 -4.04
C THR A 139 14.74 -1.66 -2.69
N MET A 140 15.18 -0.88 -1.76
CA MET A 140 14.58 -0.73 -0.44
C MET A 140 13.95 0.67 -0.37
N SER A 141 12.77 0.82 0.20
CA SER A 141 12.15 2.12 0.34
C SER A 141 11.47 2.29 1.69
N ILE A 142 11.49 3.52 2.17
CA ILE A 142 10.66 3.98 3.28
C ILE A 142 9.64 4.94 2.69
N VAL A 143 8.38 4.62 2.91
CA VAL A 143 7.23 5.38 2.41
C VAL A 143 6.42 5.86 3.59
N VAL A 144 6.06 7.14 3.60
CA VAL A 144 5.15 7.74 4.56
C VAL A 144 3.96 8.31 3.83
N GLY A 145 2.80 8.24 4.44
CA GLY A 145 1.57 8.72 3.83
C GLY A 145 0.68 9.41 4.84
N ALA A 146 -0.12 10.32 4.33
CA ALA A 146 -1.12 11.04 5.10
C ALA A 146 -2.42 11.13 4.28
N GLY A 147 -3.57 10.98 4.94
CA GLY A 147 -4.83 10.98 4.22
C GLY A 147 -6.04 10.69 5.09
N ARG A 148 -6.97 9.93 4.55
CA ARG A 148 -8.25 9.64 5.15
C ARG A 148 -8.42 8.16 5.46
N ILE A 149 -9.00 7.88 6.61
CA ILE A 149 -9.43 6.55 7.03
C ILE A 149 -10.92 6.54 7.27
N GLU A 150 -11.56 5.47 6.85
CA GLU A 150 -12.97 5.18 7.17
C GLU A 150 -13.14 3.71 7.50
N HIS A 151 -13.96 3.43 8.49
CA HIS A 151 -14.33 2.04 8.81
C HIS A 151 -15.68 1.95 9.48
N TYR A 152 -16.33 0.81 9.30
CA TYR A 152 -17.64 0.51 9.87
C TYR A 152 -17.84 -0.99 9.98
N THR A 153 -18.84 -1.40 10.76
CA THR A 153 -19.31 -2.79 10.85
C THR A 153 -20.39 -3.03 9.80
N LYS A 154 -20.17 -4.00 8.91
CA LYS A 154 -21.17 -4.49 7.96
C LYS A 154 -21.87 -5.70 8.55
N PHE A 155 -23.21 -5.72 8.49
CA PHE A 155 -24.05 -6.84 8.88
C PHE A 155 -24.42 -7.67 7.65
N GLN A 156 -24.33 -8.98 7.77
CA GLN A 156 -24.76 -9.93 6.76
C GLN A 156 -25.70 -10.94 7.41
N PHE A 157 -26.92 -11.03 6.87
CA PHE A 157 -27.94 -11.95 7.35
C PHE A 157 -27.78 -13.29 6.65
N ASP A 158 -27.47 -14.35 7.42
CA ASP A 158 -27.46 -15.71 6.93
C ASP A 158 -28.83 -16.36 7.10
N LYS A 159 -29.54 -16.03 8.19
CA LYS A 159 -30.87 -16.52 8.48
C LYS A 159 -31.67 -15.49 9.27
N GLY A 160 -32.93 -15.30 8.89
CA GLY A 160 -33.83 -14.33 9.51
C GLY A 160 -33.56 -12.88 9.04
N ARG A 161 -34.52 -11.99 9.34
CA ARG A 161 -34.40 -10.56 9.02
C ARG A 161 -34.65 -9.76 10.28
N LEU A 162 -33.76 -8.80 10.55
CA LEU A 162 -33.91 -7.86 11.65
C LEU A 162 -34.05 -6.45 11.09
N PRO A 163 -35.24 -5.88 11.06
CA PRO A 163 -35.45 -4.52 10.54
C PRO A 163 -34.56 -3.46 11.21
N GLN A 164 -34.20 -3.68 12.48
CA GLN A 164 -33.35 -2.78 13.26
C GLN A 164 -31.90 -2.71 12.70
N LEU A 165 -31.50 -3.71 11.93
CA LEU A 165 -30.18 -3.78 11.31
C LEU A 165 -30.22 -3.68 9.78
N GLU A 166 -31.36 -3.27 9.22
CA GLU A 166 -31.54 -3.10 7.77
C GLU A 166 -31.69 -1.61 7.42
N ASN A 167 -31.34 -1.27 6.19
CA ASN A 167 -31.47 0.06 5.61
C ASN A 167 -30.89 1.17 6.53
N ASP A 168 -31.64 2.23 6.76
CA ASP A 168 -31.18 3.38 7.54
C ASP A 168 -31.00 3.06 9.03
N PHE A 169 -31.69 2.06 9.57
CA PHE A 169 -31.53 1.65 10.96
C PHE A 169 -30.18 1.03 11.27
N THR A 170 -29.55 0.36 10.28
CA THR A 170 -28.17 -0.15 10.37
C THR A 170 -27.21 0.92 10.86
N GLN A 171 -27.46 2.15 10.46
CA GLN A 171 -26.63 3.30 10.80
C GLN A 171 -26.48 3.54 12.30
N GLY A 172 -27.41 3.11 13.14
CA GLY A 172 -27.33 3.21 14.60
C GLY A 172 -26.36 2.20 15.23
N TYR A 173 -26.02 1.12 14.51
CA TYR A 173 -25.27 -0.04 15.02
C TYR A 173 -23.93 -0.25 14.30
N ASP A 174 -23.72 0.35 13.12
CA ASP A 174 -22.53 0.12 12.29
C ASP A 174 -21.24 0.69 12.88
N GLY A 175 -21.34 1.59 13.86
CA GLY A 175 -20.21 2.23 14.48
C GLY A 175 -19.31 2.94 13.47
N TYR A 176 -19.91 3.56 12.43
CA TYR A 176 -19.18 4.22 11.35
C TYR A 176 -18.30 5.35 11.85
N ARG A 177 -17.01 5.24 11.58
CA ARG A 177 -15.98 6.20 11.97
C ARG A 177 -15.19 6.66 10.74
N LYS A 178 -14.80 7.92 10.79
CA LYS A 178 -13.93 8.53 9.78
C LYS A 178 -12.95 9.48 10.42
N GLY A 179 -11.82 9.67 9.76
CA GLY A 179 -10.81 10.55 10.29
C GLY A 179 -9.60 10.70 9.40
N PHE A 180 -8.57 11.23 10.02
CA PHE A 180 -7.26 11.36 9.40
C PHE A 180 -6.44 10.10 9.64
N CYS A 181 -5.68 9.67 8.62
CA CYS A 181 -4.72 8.58 8.78
C CYS A 181 -3.30 9.02 8.43
N PHE A 182 -2.37 8.36 9.10
CA PHE A 182 -0.96 8.40 8.81
C PHE A 182 -0.49 6.96 8.57
N SER A 183 0.23 6.74 7.50
CA SER A 183 0.78 5.43 7.14
C SER A 183 2.29 5.49 7.04
N GLN A 184 2.94 4.41 7.44
CA GLN A 184 4.38 4.21 7.30
C GLN A 184 4.59 2.81 6.75
N GLN A 185 5.46 2.67 5.76
CA GLN A 185 5.75 1.38 5.16
C GLN A 185 7.22 1.29 4.79
N PHE A 186 7.83 0.20 5.18
CA PHE A 186 9.12 -0.25 4.69
C PHE A 186 8.86 -1.29 3.61
N ARG A 187 9.42 -1.08 2.41
CA ARG A 187 9.24 -1.99 1.26
C ARG A 187 10.57 -2.47 0.74
N LEU A 188 10.64 -3.76 0.42
CA LEU A 188 11.66 -4.37 -0.43
C LEU A 188 11.02 -4.67 -1.78
N GLN A 189 11.62 -4.15 -2.86
CA GLN A 189 11.07 -4.22 -4.20
C GLN A 189 12.10 -4.83 -5.15
N TYR A 190 11.64 -5.74 -6.00
CA TYR A 190 12.41 -6.21 -7.15
C TYR A 190 11.85 -5.55 -8.40
N MET A 191 12.65 -4.70 -9.02
CA MET A 191 12.27 -3.94 -10.21
C MET A 191 12.87 -4.57 -11.45
N ASN A 192 12.04 -4.91 -12.41
CA ASN A 192 12.41 -5.41 -13.72
C ASN A 192 11.67 -4.61 -14.80
N PRO A 193 12.34 -3.73 -15.56
CA PRO A 193 11.69 -2.88 -16.56
C PRO A 193 11.09 -3.65 -17.74
N GLU A 194 11.54 -4.87 -17.96
CA GLU A 194 11.12 -5.71 -19.11
C GLU A 194 10.03 -6.73 -18.72
N ALA A 195 9.73 -6.85 -17.42
CA ALA A 195 8.77 -7.82 -16.91
C ALA A 195 8.06 -7.30 -15.66
N LEU A 196 7.17 -8.13 -15.11
CA LEU A 196 6.52 -7.85 -13.83
C LEU A 196 7.56 -7.72 -12.72
N SER A 197 7.38 -6.70 -11.92
CA SER A 197 8.12 -6.44 -10.70
C SER A 197 7.25 -6.82 -9.50
N PHE A 198 7.85 -7.02 -8.34
CA PHE A 198 7.12 -7.37 -7.14
C PHE A 198 7.70 -6.66 -5.91
N TYR A 199 6.90 -6.60 -4.86
CA TYR A 199 7.33 -6.04 -3.58
C TYR A 199 6.79 -6.86 -2.41
N VAL A 200 7.47 -6.70 -1.28
CA VAL A 200 6.97 -7.05 0.05
C VAL A 200 7.16 -5.85 0.96
N GLY A 201 6.23 -5.64 1.87
CA GLY A 201 6.23 -4.48 2.74
C GLY A 201 5.77 -4.81 4.15
N LEU A 202 6.36 -4.12 5.11
CA LEU A 202 5.95 -4.07 6.51
C LEU A 202 5.58 -2.62 6.83
N GLY A 203 4.48 -2.41 7.54
CA GLY A 203 4.07 -1.05 7.82
C GLY A 203 3.12 -0.91 8.98
N THR A 204 2.72 0.34 9.19
CA THR A 204 1.70 0.72 10.17
C THR A 204 0.69 1.66 9.53
N ASN A 205 -0.56 1.52 9.94
CA ASN A 205 -1.63 2.46 9.68
C ASN A 205 -2.10 3.03 11.01
N GLN A 206 -2.08 4.34 11.15
CA GLN A 206 -2.48 5.05 12.36
C GLN A 206 -3.64 5.97 12.00
N GLY A 207 -4.76 5.86 12.71
CA GLY A 207 -5.96 6.65 12.49
C GLY A 207 -6.34 7.46 13.71
N ILE A 208 -6.70 8.72 13.51
CA ILE A 208 -7.40 9.53 14.50
C ILE A 208 -8.83 9.68 13.99
N THR A 209 -9.73 8.87 14.53
CA THR A 209 -11.10 8.75 14.02
C THR A 209 -12.13 9.27 14.99
N LYS A 210 -13.23 9.76 14.43
CA LYS A 210 -14.45 10.12 15.19
C LYS A 210 -15.64 9.39 14.59
N ALA A 211 -16.56 8.98 15.45
CA ALA A 211 -17.83 8.47 14.99
C ALA A 211 -18.60 9.57 14.24
N THR A 212 -19.30 9.17 13.21
CA THR A 212 -20.11 10.09 12.41
C THR A 212 -21.42 10.46 13.10
N ARG A 213 -21.77 9.73 14.16
CA ARG A 213 -23.02 9.89 14.93
C ARG A 213 -22.74 10.12 16.40
N ASP A 214 -23.70 10.71 17.07
CA ASP A 214 -23.62 11.10 18.47
C ASP A 214 -23.84 9.93 19.41
N TRP A 215 -24.57 8.91 18.96
CA TRP A 215 -25.04 7.79 19.77
C TRP A 215 -24.81 6.46 19.06
N ASP A 216 -24.39 5.45 19.82
CA ASP A 216 -24.23 4.06 19.39
C ASP A 216 -25.29 3.23 20.10
N PHE A 217 -26.27 2.69 19.35
CA PHE A 217 -27.37 1.89 19.89
C PHE A 217 -26.93 0.49 20.33
N GLY A 218 -25.81 -0.02 19.78
CA GLY A 218 -25.25 -1.30 20.22
C GLY A 218 -24.70 -1.24 21.63
N THR A 219 -24.04 -0.14 21.99
CA THR A 219 -23.40 0.04 23.30
C THR A 219 -24.17 0.94 24.25
N PHE A 220 -25.28 1.58 23.82
CA PHE A 220 -26.02 2.59 24.54
C PHE A 220 -25.15 3.73 25.09
N ARG A 221 -24.20 4.19 24.33
CA ARG A 221 -23.27 5.23 24.75
C ARG A 221 -23.10 6.31 23.68
N ALA A 222 -22.72 7.49 24.16
CA ALA A 222 -22.28 8.55 23.27
C ALA A 222 -21.04 8.10 22.48
N SER A 223 -21.08 8.24 21.15
CA SER A 223 -20.06 7.71 20.24
C SER A 223 -19.05 8.75 19.71
N LYS A 224 -19.28 10.05 20.01
CA LYS A 224 -18.42 11.16 19.52
C LYS A 224 -16.98 11.19 20.06
N VAL A 225 -16.58 10.21 20.85
CA VAL A 225 -15.21 10.15 21.38
C VAL A 225 -14.21 9.94 20.24
N THR A 226 -13.16 10.76 20.22
CA THR A 226 -12.04 10.54 19.32
C THR A 226 -11.32 9.25 19.73
N GLN A 227 -11.00 8.40 18.77
CA GLN A 227 -10.27 7.15 18.99
C GLN A 227 -8.96 7.17 18.19
N PHE A 228 -7.99 6.48 18.74
CA PHE A 228 -6.74 6.19 18.05
C PHE A 228 -6.76 4.73 17.57
N ASP A 229 -6.76 4.57 16.27
CA ASP A 229 -6.75 3.28 15.59
C ASP A 229 -5.34 2.97 15.12
N LEU A 230 -4.84 1.78 15.43
CA LEU A 230 -3.51 1.34 15.03
C LEU A 230 -3.61 -0.03 14.36
N GLY A 231 -2.97 -0.17 13.21
CA GLY A 231 -2.82 -1.44 12.51
C GLY A 231 -1.37 -1.67 12.12
N LEU A 232 -0.86 -2.86 12.39
CA LEU A 232 0.41 -3.35 11.88
C LEU A 232 0.14 -4.19 10.65
N ASN A 233 0.75 -3.86 9.51
CA ASN A 233 0.44 -4.54 8.26
C ASN A 233 1.67 -5.19 7.62
N PHE A 234 1.41 -6.32 6.97
CA PHE A 234 2.31 -6.99 6.05
C PHE A 234 1.63 -7.06 4.69
N THR A 235 2.30 -6.58 3.65
CA THR A 235 1.76 -6.54 2.29
C THR A 235 2.73 -7.15 1.31
N GLY A 236 2.20 -7.64 0.20
CA GLY A 236 2.99 -8.09 -0.93
C GLY A 236 2.18 -8.02 -2.21
N GLY A 237 2.85 -7.80 -3.31
CA GLY A 237 2.14 -7.63 -4.57
C GLY A 237 3.03 -7.41 -5.76
N LEU A 238 2.37 -7.09 -6.86
CA LEU A 238 2.98 -6.82 -8.15
C LEU A 238 3.14 -5.31 -8.36
N ILE A 239 4.18 -4.94 -9.09
CA ILE A 239 4.42 -3.59 -9.57
C ILE A 239 4.45 -3.65 -11.09
N ILE A 240 3.70 -2.79 -11.74
CA ILE A 240 3.73 -2.58 -13.18
C ILE A 240 4.52 -1.30 -13.43
N PRO A 241 5.80 -1.38 -13.84
CA PRO A 241 6.62 -0.22 -14.11
C PRO A 241 6.31 0.34 -15.50
N ILE A 242 6.06 1.64 -15.57
CA ILE A 242 5.88 2.41 -16.81
C ILE A 242 7.05 3.37 -16.92
N VAL A 243 7.97 3.08 -17.82
CA VAL A 243 9.17 3.90 -18.04
C VAL A 243 8.81 5.20 -18.75
N ILE A 244 9.11 6.32 -18.12
CA ILE A 244 9.02 7.63 -18.78
C ILE A 244 10.31 7.88 -19.54
N ARG A 245 10.33 7.65 -20.84
CA ARG A 245 11.46 7.99 -21.69
C ARG A 245 11.60 9.51 -21.76
N GLN A 246 12.72 10.05 -21.27
CA GLN A 246 13.07 11.44 -21.56
C GLN A 246 13.45 11.50 -23.06
N SER A 247 12.60 12.11 -23.86
CA SER A 247 12.84 12.39 -25.27
C SER A 247 13.95 13.45 -25.41
N GLY A 248 15.19 13.06 -25.32
CA GLY A 248 16.32 14.02 -25.43
C GLY A 248 17.73 13.44 -25.45
N VAL A 249 17.92 12.18 -25.08
CA VAL A 249 19.27 11.63 -24.86
C VAL A 249 19.72 10.64 -25.96
N ILE A 250 18.89 10.35 -26.96
CA ILE A 250 19.21 9.33 -28.00
C ILE A 250 19.59 9.93 -29.35
N LYS A 251 19.83 11.23 -29.48
CA LYS A 251 20.23 11.79 -30.79
C LYS A 251 21.71 11.67 -31.12
N ASP A 252 22.56 11.35 -30.16
CA ASP A 252 24.02 11.35 -30.41
C ASP A 252 24.68 9.95 -30.37
N ALA A 253 23.92 8.87 -30.36
CA ALA A 253 24.48 7.51 -30.27
C ALA A 253 24.44 6.71 -31.59
N GLU A 254 23.95 7.29 -32.70
CA GLU A 254 23.79 6.55 -33.95
C GLU A 254 24.86 6.88 -35.04
N TYR A 255 25.83 7.68 -34.75
CA TYR A 255 26.91 7.92 -35.74
C TYR A 255 28.26 7.79 -35.04
N PHE A 256 28.77 6.55 -34.93
CA PHE A 256 30.19 6.17 -35.08
C PHE A 256 30.32 4.65 -35.05
#